data_0c16104ac0ee8e2b82c9b1948165a1a8
#
_entry.id   0c16104ac0ee8e2b82c9b1948165a1a8
#
_cell.length_a   1.000
_cell.length_b   1.000
_cell.length_c   1.000
_cell.angle_alpha   90.00
_cell.angle_beta   90.00
_cell.angle_gamma   90.00
#
_symmetry.space_group_name_H-M   'P 1'
#
loop_
_entity.id
_entity.type
_entity.pdbx_description
1 polymer ?
#
loop_
_entity_poly.entity_id
_entity_poly.type
_entity_poly.pdbx_seq_one_letter_code
_entity_poly.pdbx_strand_id
1 'polypeptide(L)'
;KNGRGVGQDQNASAHWFRLAAENNHPASQQYLGSFYMSGKVVAKDIIVGLKWLTIAAENGDASGIDYRDKIKPHFTAAEIAEAETLARAWLARRGGK
;
A
#
# COMPACT_ATOMS: atom_id res chain seq x y z
N LYS A 1 15.46 25.91 5.25
CA LYS A 1 16.17 24.71 5.61
C LYS A 1 15.23 23.61 6.11
N ASN A 2 14.38 23.98 7.03
CA ASN A 2 13.45 23.01 7.56
C ASN A 2 12.43 22.56 6.52
N GLY A 3 11.96 23.51 5.71
CA GLY A 3 11.03 23.15 4.67
C GLY A 3 11.64 22.19 3.67
N ARG A 4 12.90 22.42 3.36
CA ARG A 4 13.61 21.53 2.46
C ARG A 4 13.73 20.14 3.06
N GLY A 5 14.05 20.07 4.33
CA GLY A 5 14.17 18.80 5.01
C GLY A 5 12.86 18.05 5.04
N VAL A 6 11.75 18.77 5.24
CA VAL A 6 10.44 18.13 5.30
C VAL A 6 10.12 17.44 3.97
N GLY A 7 10.35 18.13 2.85
CA GLY A 7 10.09 17.53 1.56
C GLY A 7 10.95 16.31 1.31
N GLN A 8 12.23 16.42 1.64
CA GLN A 8 13.13 15.30 1.49
C GLN A 8 12.77 14.16 2.40
N ASP A 9 12.35 14.48 3.62
CA ASP A 9 11.96 13.45 4.58
C ASP A 9 10.75 12.66 4.08
N GLN A 10 9.78 13.33 3.45
CA GLN A 10 8.63 12.63 2.91
C GLN A 10 9.03 11.68 1.80
N ASN A 11 9.89 12.12 0.90
CA ASN A 11 10.37 11.25 -0.17
C ASN A 11 11.19 10.09 0.38
N ALA A 12 12.03 10.36 1.36
CA ALA A 12 12.82 9.31 1.99
C ALA A 12 11.92 8.32 2.71
N SER A 13 10.88 8.83 3.39
CA SER A 13 9.94 7.95 4.08
C SER A 13 9.23 7.02 3.11
N ALA A 14 8.77 7.54 1.97
CA ALA A 14 8.11 6.71 0.99
C ALA A 14 9.04 5.62 0.47
N HIS A 15 10.30 5.98 0.25
CA HIS A 15 11.29 5.01 -0.21
C HIS A 15 11.49 3.88 0.81
N TRP A 16 11.65 4.25 2.08
CA TRP A 16 11.85 3.27 3.14
C TRP A 16 10.61 2.39 3.33
N PHE A 17 9.42 2.99 3.27
CA PHE A 17 8.19 2.21 3.38
C PHE A 17 8.05 1.25 2.22
N ARG A 18 8.47 1.66 1.02
CA ARG A 18 8.42 0.77 -0.13
C ARG A 18 9.36 -0.41 0.05
N LEU A 19 10.59 -0.15 0.50
CA LEU A 19 11.54 -1.24 0.74
C LEU A 19 11.00 -2.20 1.79
N ALA A 20 10.48 -1.66 2.89
CA ALA A 20 9.95 -2.50 3.96
C ALA A 20 8.73 -3.28 3.48
N ALA A 21 7.86 -2.62 2.71
CA ALA A 21 6.66 -3.28 2.18
C ALA A 21 7.06 -4.44 1.26
N GLU A 22 8.06 -4.23 0.43
CA GLU A 22 8.53 -5.27 -0.46
C GLU A 22 9.25 -6.38 0.27
N ASN A 23 9.69 -6.12 1.49
CA ASN A 23 10.24 -7.15 2.38
C ASN A 23 9.16 -7.79 3.25
N ASN A 24 7.92 -7.60 2.85
CA ASN A 24 6.76 -8.25 3.48
C ASN A 24 6.51 -7.77 4.91
N HIS A 25 6.71 -6.47 5.15
CA HIS A 25 6.44 -5.85 6.44
C HIS A 25 5.01 -5.28 6.43
N PRO A 26 4.06 -5.90 7.14
CA PRO A 26 2.64 -5.53 6.96
C PRO A 26 2.30 -4.10 7.30
N ALA A 27 2.86 -3.56 8.39
CA ALA A 27 2.58 -2.17 8.75
C ALA A 27 3.04 -1.22 7.66
N SER A 28 4.21 -1.48 7.07
CA SER A 28 4.71 -0.65 5.98
C SER A 28 3.85 -0.77 4.73
N GLN A 29 3.32 -1.96 4.47
CA GLN A 29 2.41 -2.17 3.35
C GLN A 29 1.15 -1.34 3.52
N GLN A 30 0.63 -1.27 4.74
CA GLN A 30 -0.56 -0.48 5.03
C GLN A 30 -0.25 1.02 4.83
N TYR A 31 0.88 1.50 5.34
CA TYR A 31 1.26 2.89 5.14
C TYR A 31 1.46 3.21 3.66
N LEU A 32 2.14 2.32 2.94
CA LEU A 32 2.37 2.55 1.52
C LEU A 32 1.05 2.61 0.76
N GLY A 33 0.11 1.73 1.10
CA GLY A 33 -1.21 1.75 0.51
C GLY A 33 -1.91 3.08 0.75
N SER A 34 -1.81 3.60 1.97
CA SER A 34 -2.46 4.88 2.28
C SER A 34 -1.81 6.03 1.54
N PHE A 35 -0.49 5.99 1.30
CA PHE A 35 0.17 7.03 0.50
C PHE A 35 -0.39 7.05 -0.91
N TYR A 36 -0.56 5.89 -1.53
CA TYR A 36 -1.12 5.82 -2.88
C TYR A 36 -2.58 6.24 -2.91
N MET A 37 -3.33 5.96 -1.85
CA MET A 37 -4.72 6.39 -1.77
C MET A 37 -4.84 7.90 -1.70
N SER A 38 -4.00 8.53 -0.89
CA SER A 38 -4.09 9.98 -0.67
C SER A 38 -3.39 10.80 -1.75
N GLY A 39 -2.34 10.25 -2.35
CA GLY A 39 -1.54 10.98 -3.31
C GLY A 39 -0.66 12.04 -2.67
N LYS A 40 -0.42 11.95 -1.37
CA LYS A 40 0.33 13.01 -0.69
C LYS A 40 1.83 12.86 -0.82
N VAL A 41 2.33 11.65 -0.69
CA VAL A 41 3.77 11.39 -0.69
C VAL A 41 4.21 10.84 -2.04
N VAL A 42 3.35 10.05 -2.64
CA VAL A 42 3.57 9.48 -3.97
C VAL A 42 2.39 9.88 -4.86
N ALA A 43 2.56 9.76 -6.16
CA ALA A 43 1.45 10.03 -7.08
C ALA A 43 0.29 9.11 -6.76
N LYS A 44 -0.91 9.69 -6.73
CA LYS A 44 -2.11 8.95 -6.38
C LYS A 44 -2.37 7.81 -7.36
N ASP A 45 -2.64 6.64 -6.84
CA ASP A 45 -2.98 5.46 -7.63
C ASP A 45 -3.80 4.54 -6.76
N ILE A 46 -5.13 4.64 -6.89
CA ILE A 46 -6.03 3.95 -5.97
C ILE A 46 -5.97 2.44 -6.14
N ILE A 47 -5.66 1.95 -7.34
CA ILE A 47 -5.55 0.50 -7.56
C ILE A 47 -4.30 -0.03 -6.85
N VAL A 48 -3.16 0.65 -7.01
CA VAL A 48 -1.94 0.24 -6.32
C VAL A 48 -2.11 0.39 -4.81
N GLY A 49 -2.83 1.44 -4.38
CA GLY A 49 -3.12 1.60 -2.97
C GLY A 49 -3.91 0.43 -2.41
N LEU A 50 -4.98 0.05 -3.11
CA LEU A 50 -5.79 -1.08 -2.66
C LEU A 50 -5.00 -2.38 -2.72
N LYS A 51 -4.13 -2.53 -3.71
CA LYS A 51 -3.24 -3.69 -3.79
C LYS A 51 -2.43 -3.82 -2.50
N TRP A 52 -1.76 -2.74 -2.08
CA TRP A 52 -0.92 -2.81 -0.88
C TRP A 52 -1.73 -3.03 0.39
N LEU A 53 -2.92 -2.43 0.47
CA LEU A 53 -3.79 -2.66 1.62
C LEU A 53 -4.27 -4.10 1.66
N THR A 54 -4.55 -4.68 0.50
CA THR A 54 -4.94 -6.09 0.43
C THR A 54 -3.79 -7.00 0.88
N ILE A 55 -2.57 -6.69 0.46
CA ILE A 55 -1.40 -7.47 0.88
C ILE A 55 -1.23 -7.37 2.40
N ALA A 56 -1.34 -6.16 2.96
CA ALA A 56 -1.23 -5.99 4.40
C ALA A 56 -2.30 -6.80 5.13
N ALA A 57 -3.52 -6.76 4.62
CA ALA A 57 -4.63 -7.49 5.23
C ALA A 57 -4.39 -9.00 5.16
N GLU A 58 -3.89 -9.50 4.04
CA GLU A 58 -3.58 -10.92 3.90
C GLU A 58 -2.49 -11.35 4.87
N ASN A 59 -1.61 -10.42 5.22
CA ASN A 59 -0.55 -10.70 6.19
C ASN A 59 -1.02 -10.48 7.63
N GLY A 60 -2.30 -10.25 7.83
CA GLY A 60 -2.88 -10.16 9.16
C GLY A 60 -2.78 -8.81 9.84
N ASP A 61 -2.42 -7.75 9.11
CA ASP A 61 -2.32 -6.43 9.70
C ASP A 61 -3.72 -5.87 9.98
N ALA A 62 -4.04 -5.67 11.26
CA ALA A 62 -5.37 -5.22 11.65
C ALA A 62 -5.74 -3.88 11.03
N SER A 63 -4.80 -2.94 11.00
CA SER A 63 -5.04 -1.64 10.38
C SER A 63 -5.27 -1.76 8.89
N GLY A 64 -4.54 -2.66 8.23
CA GLY A 64 -4.71 -2.91 6.81
C GLY A 64 -6.08 -3.50 6.51
N ILE A 65 -6.53 -4.45 7.32
CA ILE A 65 -7.84 -5.05 7.16
C ILE A 65 -8.93 -3.98 7.31
N ASP A 66 -8.84 -3.19 8.36
CA ASP A 66 -9.84 -2.16 8.65
C ASP A 66 -9.89 -1.11 7.54
N TYR A 67 -8.73 -0.63 7.12
CA TYR A 67 -8.68 0.38 6.08
C TYR A 67 -9.21 -0.16 4.76
N ARG A 68 -8.76 -1.37 4.37
CA ARG A 68 -9.25 -2.00 3.14
C ARG A 68 -10.78 -2.13 3.16
N ASP A 69 -11.31 -2.59 4.26
CA ASP A 69 -12.75 -2.83 4.33
C ASP A 69 -13.54 -1.54 4.28
N LYS A 70 -12.99 -0.46 4.83
CA LYS A 70 -13.65 0.83 4.79
C LYS A 70 -13.69 1.44 3.40
N ILE A 71 -12.65 1.24 2.60
CA ILE A 71 -12.58 1.88 1.30
C ILE A 71 -13.16 1.03 0.17
N LYS A 72 -13.26 -0.29 0.34
CA LYS A 72 -13.76 -1.16 -0.73
C LYS A 72 -15.11 -0.73 -1.29
N PRO A 73 -16.07 -0.26 -0.49
CA PRO A 73 -17.35 0.15 -1.06
C PRO A 73 -17.26 1.32 -2.04
N HIS A 74 -16.15 2.04 -2.03
CA HIS A 74 -15.95 3.17 -2.95
C HIS A 74 -15.31 2.75 -4.26
N PHE A 75 -15.04 1.47 -4.44
CA PHE A 75 -14.41 0.94 -5.65
C PHE A 75 -15.43 0.13 -6.44
N THR A 76 -15.25 0.09 -7.76
CA THR A 76 -16.05 -0.82 -8.58
C THR A 76 -15.56 -2.25 -8.40
N ALA A 77 -16.41 -3.21 -8.77
CA ALA A 77 -16.02 -4.61 -8.70
C ALA A 77 -14.79 -4.90 -9.55
N ALA A 78 -14.70 -4.24 -10.72
CA ALA A 78 -13.55 -4.43 -11.61
C ALA A 78 -12.27 -3.90 -10.97
N GLU A 79 -12.36 -2.76 -10.30
CA GLU A 79 -11.19 -2.18 -9.62
C GLU A 79 -10.72 -3.06 -8.48
N ILE A 80 -11.67 -3.60 -7.71
CA ILE A 80 -11.33 -4.50 -6.61
C ILE A 80 -10.66 -5.76 -7.17
N ALA A 81 -11.21 -6.32 -8.24
CA ALA A 81 -10.65 -7.52 -8.84
C ALA A 81 -9.23 -7.28 -9.35
N GLU A 82 -9.00 -6.13 -9.96
CA GLU A 82 -7.67 -5.79 -10.45
C GLU A 82 -6.67 -5.68 -9.31
N ALA A 83 -7.03 -4.98 -8.25
CA ALA A 83 -6.14 -4.83 -7.10
C ALA A 83 -5.85 -6.17 -6.45
N GLU A 84 -6.88 -7.02 -6.32
CA GLU A 84 -6.69 -8.34 -5.71
C GLU A 84 -5.81 -9.23 -6.57
N THR A 85 -5.95 -9.14 -7.88
CA THR A 85 -5.08 -9.90 -8.78
C THR A 85 -3.62 -9.48 -8.62
N LEU A 86 -3.38 -8.17 -8.56
CA LEU A 86 -2.03 -7.67 -8.35
C LEU A 86 -1.47 -8.11 -7.01
N ALA A 87 -2.31 -8.08 -5.97
CA ALA A 87 -1.89 -8.49 -4.64
C ALA A 87 -1.53 -9.98 -4.61
N ARG A 88 -2.35 -10.81 -5.22
CA ARG A 88 -2.09 -12.24 -5.26
C ARG A 88 -0.82 -12.56 -6.04
N ALA A 89 -0.60 -11.86 -7.15
CA ALA A 89 0.61 -12.07 -7.94
C ALA A 89 1.86 -11.72 -7.13
N TRP A 90 1.79 -10.62 -6.38
CA TRP A 90 2.90 -10.21 -5.54
C TRP A 90 3.18 -11.23 -4.44
N LEU A 91 2.11 -11.67 -3.77
CA LEU A 91 2.23 -12.65 -2.69
C LEU A 91 2.75 -14.00 -3.20
N ALA A 92 2.30 -14.40 -4.39
CA ALA A 92 2.73 -15.66 -4.98
C ALA A 92 4.22 -15.65 -5.28
N ARG A 93 4.72 -14.53 -5.79
CA ARG A 93 6.15 -14.43 -6.08
C ARG A 93 6.98 -14.57 -4.81
N ARG A 94 6.50 -13.99 -3.72
CA ARG A 94 7.22 -14.07 -2.46
C ARG A 94 7.12 -15.47 -1.85
N GLY A 95 5.93 -16.05 -1.90
CA GLY A 95 5.73 -17.36 -1.32
C GLY A 95 6.32 -18.49 -2.12
N GLY A 96 6.52 -18.24 -3.41
CA GLY A 96 6.99 -19.28 -4.31
C GLY A 96 8.47 -19.57 -4.26
N LYS A 97 9.24 -18.73 -3.59
CA LYS A 97 10.69 -18.93 -3.59
C LYS A 97 11.16 -20.10 -2.75
#